data_385680f37dce64c2505fbbac0d5f950c
#
_entry.id   385680f37dce64c2505fbbac0d5f950c
#
_cell.length_a   1.000
_cell.length_b   1.000
_cell.length_c   1.000
_cell.angle_alpha   90.00
_cell.angle_beta   90.00
_cell.angle_gamma   90.00
#
_symmetry.space_group_name_H-M   'P 1'
#
loop_
_entity.id
_entity.type
_entity.pdbx_description
1 polymer ?
#
loop_
_entity_poly.entity_id
_entity_poly.type
_entity_poly.pdbx_seq_one_letter_code
_entity_poly.pdbx_strand_id
1 'polypeptide(L)'
;EEQTISQVIKDIPRQINNHKVEVLVIDDGSKDNTIKEAEKAGADYIISNPTNYGLAYSFQKGMNKALELGAGIIVNTDADNQYNQKEIEKLTIPIIQGKADIVSGNRQVKTLEHMAFSKKYGNILGTKVVQIGAGYKIEDASSGFRAYSREAALKLFVISGHTYTHETLIQAKYKNLKVLEVPIEFKKRLNGDSKLIKSVYSHIKKSSSTIVRTTLMYNSLKFFSYIGIFLIILGAVPMFRWIWLSYIIRDSGQH
;
A
#
# COMPACT_ATOMS: atom_id res chain seq x y z
N GLU A 1 11.95 -13.92 10.94
CA GLU A 1 12.71 -13.91 9.67
C GLU A 1 14.23 -14.18 9.83
N GLU A 2 14.64 -14.90 10.92
CA GLU A 2 16.05 -15.14 11.27
C GLU A 2 16.88 -15.81 10.16
N GLN A 3 16.23 -16.62 9.30
CA GLN A 3 16.92 -17.35 8.22
C GLN A 3 17.22 -16.48 6.99
N THR A 4 16.57 -15.35 6.82
CA THR A 4 16.61 -14.54 5.59
C THR A 4 17.14 -13.15 5.81
N ILE A 5 16.97 -12.55 6.97
CA ILE A 5 17.34 -11.16 7.28
C ILE A 5 18.80 -10.86 7.00
N SER A 6 19.71 -11.79 7.35
CA SER A 6 21.16 -11.61 7.15
C SER A 6 21.51 -11.46 5.66
N GLN A 7 20.89 -12.28 4.80
CA GLN A 7 21.12 -12.20 3.35
C GLN A 7 20.54 -10.90 2.78
N VAL A 8 19.33 -10.53 3.18
CA VAL A 8 18.68 -9.28 2.76
C VAL A 8 19.58 -8.08 3.07
N ILE A 9 20.11 -7.97 4.30
CA ILE A 9 20.96 -6.85 4.71
C ILE A 9 22.27 -6.82 3.91
N LYS A 10 22.90 -7.98 3.69
CA LYS A 10 24.16 -8.09 2.93
C LYS A 10 23.98 -7.74 1.44
N ASP A 11 22.81 -8.03 0.86
CA ASP A 11 22.52 -7.75 -0.54
C ASP A 11 22.13 -6.28 -0.79
N ILE A 12 21.86 -5.49 0.26
CA ILE A 12 21.58 -4.05 0.15
C ILE A 12 22.90 -3.32 -0.23
N PRO A 13 22.93 -2.59 -1.35
CA PRO A 13 24.09 -1.79 -1.72
C PRO A 13 24.33 -0.68 -0.68
N ARG A 14 25.57 -0.53 -0.22
CA ARG A 14 25.92 0.50 0.79
C ARG A 14 26.16 1.89 0.20
N GLN A 15 26.14 1.99 -1.12
CA GLN A 15 26.23 3.25 -1.86
C GLN A 15 25.40 3.17 -3.14
N ILE A 16 24.65 4.21 -3.46
CA ILE A 16 23.87 4.37 -4.69
C ILE A 16 24.05 5.79 -5.18
N ASN A 17 24.54 5.97 -6.43
CA ASN A 17 24.75 7.29 -7.04
C ASN A 17 25.45 8.31 -6.10
N ASN A 18 26.55 7.91 -5.49
CA ASN A 18 27.33 8.69 -4.51
C ASN A 18 26.62 9.01 -3.19
N HIS A 19 25.41 8.46 -2.96
CA HIS A 19 24.72 8.57 -1.68
C HIS A 19 25.01 7.35 -0.81
N LYS A 20 25.34 7.59 0.46
CA LYS A 20 25.48 6.54 1.48
C LYS A 20 24.12 5.90 1.75
N VAL A 21 24.11 4.58 1.85
CA VAL A 21 22.91 3.81 2.23
C VAL A 21 23.11 3.26 3.64
N GLU A 22 22.18 3.57 4.51
CA GLU A 22 22.10 3.06 5.87
C GLU A 22 20.90 2.15 6.03
N VAL A 23 21.05 1.06 6.76
CA VAL A 23 20.02 0.04 6.95
C VAL A 23 19.41 0.18 8.33
N LEU A 24 18.12 0.53 8.36
CA LEU A 24 17.29 0.58 9.55
C LEU A 24 16.38 -0.66 9.58
N VAL A 25 16.53 -1.51 10.57
CA VAL A 25 15.66 -2.66 10.79
C VAL A 25 14.59 -2.31 11.80
N ILE A 26 13.33 -2.58 11.45
CA ILE A 26 12.19 -2.47 12.36
C ILE A 26 11.71 -3.88 12.69
N ASP A 27 11.95 -4.30 13.91
CA ASP A 27 11.50 -5.58 14.44
C ASP A 27 10.16 -5.43 15.14
N ASP A 28 9.17 -6.18 14.70
CA ASP A 28 7.80 -6.14 15.25
C ASP A 28 7.56 -7.23 16.32
N GLY A 29 8.47 -7.31 17.28
CA GLY A 29 8.38 -8.20 18.42
C GLY A 29 8.71 -9.66 18.08
N SER A 30 9.77 -9.90 17.32
CA SER A 30 10.29 -11.25 17.03
C SER A 30 10.70 -11.97 18.30
N LYS A 31 10.42 -13.27 18.34
CA LYS A 31 10.78 -14.16 19.45
C LYS A 31 11.95 -15.09 19.11
N ASP A 32 12.44 -15.00 17.88
CA ASP A 32 13.56 -15.76 17.33
C ASP A 32 14.85 -14.90 17.32
N ASN A 33 15.90 -15.38 16.68
CA ASN A 33 17.18 -14.66 16.62
C ASN A 33 17.25 -13.55 15.56
N THR A 34 16.10 -13.09 15.00
CA THR A 34 16.07 -12.11 13.92
C THR A 34 16.90 -10.86 14.23
N ILE A 35 16.81 -10.30 15.44
CA ILE A 35 17.58 -9.11 15.85
C ILE A 35 19.08 -9.39 15.83
N LYS A 36 19.52 -10.49 16.44
CA LYS A 36 20.95 -10.86 16.49
C LYS A 36 21.53 -11.08 15.10
N GLU A 37 20.78 -11.70 14.22
CA GLU A 37 21.21 -11.93 12.83
C GLU A 37 21.25 -10.61 12.03
N ALA A 38 20.34 -9.66 12.30
CA ALA A 38 20.40 -8.34 11.71
C ALA A 38 21.62 -7.55 12.17
N GLU A 39 21.96 -7.59 13.46
CA GLU A 39 23.17 -6.94 14.01
C GLU A 39 24.44 -7.51 13.37
N LYS A 40 24.59 -8.82 13.33
CA LYS A 40 25.73 -9.51 12.71
C LYS A 40 25.86 -9.21 11.21
N ALA A 41 24.73 -9.01 10.53
CA ALA A 41 24.72 -8.71 9.11
C ALA A 41 25.09 -7.25 8.80
N GLY A 42 25.22 -6.39 9.80
CA GLY A 42 25.63 -5.00 9.68
C GLY A 42 24.46 -4.03 9.47
N ALA A 43 23.32 -4.24 10.14
CA ALA A 43 22.30 -3.21 10.28
C ALA A 43 22.88 -2.00 11.01
N ASP A 44 22.67 -0.79 10.48
CA ASP A 44 23.18 0.44 11.10
C ASP A 44 22.33 0.86 12.30
N TYR A 45 21.01 0.59 12.21
CA TYR A 45 20.06 0.90 13.28
C TYR A 45 19.05 -0.24 13.41
N ILE A 46 18.66 -0.54 14.65
CA ILE A 46 17.59 -1.53 14.93
C ILE A 46 16.62 -0.93 15.93
N ILE A 47 15.34 -1.03 15.64
CA ILE A 47 14.26 -0.67 16.56
C ILE A 47 13.36 -1.88 16.73
N SER A 48 13.20 -2.32 17.96
CA SER A 48 12.30 -3.42 18.32
C SER A 48 11.02 -2.90 18.99
N ASN A 49 9.90 -3.51 18.66
CA ASN A 49 8.65 -3.35 19.39
C ASN A 49 8.56 -4.40 20.50
N PRO A 50 8.02 -4.07 21.68
CA PRO A 50 7.88 -5.05 22.79
C PRO A 50 7.01 -6.25 22.41
N THR A 51 6.04 -6.04 21.53
CA THR A 51 5.10 -7.04 21.02
C THR A 51 4.78 -6.74 19.55
N ASN A 52 4.08 -7.65 18.88
CA ASN A 52 3.63 -7.44 17.51
C ASN A 52 2.50 -6.41 17.46
N TYR A 53 2.78 -5.22 16.92
CA TYR A 53 1.83 -4.14 16.68
C TYR A 53 1.28 -4.14 15.24
N GLY A 54 1.87 -4.94 14.37
CA GLY A 54 1.47 -5.11 12.98
C GLY A 54 2.25 -4.23 11.99
N LEU A 55 2.22 -4.68 10.73
CA LEU A 55 3.03 -4.14 9.65
C LEU A 55 2.86 -2.62 9.44
N ALA A 56 1.62 -2.13 9.51
CA ALA A 56 1.34 -0.72 9.26
C ALA A 56 1.93 0.20 10.35
N TYR A 57 1.85 -0.23 11.61
CA TYR A 57 2.47 0.49 12.73
C TYR A 57 3.99 0.51 12.60
N SER A 58 4.60 -0.65 12.35
CA SER A 58 6.05 -0.79 12.20
C SER A 58 6.57 0.01 11.00
N PHE A 59 5.83 0.04 9.89
CA PHE A 59 6.14 0.90 8.75
C PHE A 59 6.15 2.39 9.15
N GLN A 60 5.09 2.88 9.80
CA GLN A 60 5.03 4.30 10.21
C GLN A 60 6.16 4.66 11.20
N LYS A 61 6.46 3.75 12.13
CA LYS A 61 7.58 3.92 13.08
C LYS A 61 8.93 4.00 12.34
N GLY A 62 9.12 3.14 11.34
CA GLY A 62 10.31 3.15 10.49
C GLY A 62 10.46 4.44 9.70
N MET A 63 9.38 4.91 9.08
CA MET A 63 9.35 6.18 8.33
C MET A 63 9.74 7.36 9.23
N ASN A 64 9.14 7.45 10.42
CA ASN A 64 9.43 8.51 11.38
C ASN A 64 10.91 8.48 11.81
N LYS A 65 11.42 7.29 12.13
CA LYS A 65 12.82 7.15 12.54
C LYS A 65 13.82 7.47 11.44
N ALA A 66 13.54 7.04 10.22
CA ALA A 66 14.39 7.38 9.07
C ALA A 66 14.42 8.91 8.83
N LEU A 67 13.28 9.60 8.99
CA LEU A 67 13.22 11.07 8.93
C LEU A 67 14.02 11.75 10.05
N GLU A 68 13.96 11.22 11.27
CA GLU A 68 14.75 11.70 12.43
C GLU A 68 16.26 11.55 12.18
N LEU A 69 16.65 10.43 11.54
CA LEU A 69 18.05 10.16 11.15
C LEU A 69 18.50 10.99 9.95
N GLY A 70 17.65 11.84 9.38
CA GLY A 70 17.99 12.74 8.29
C GLY A 70 17.90 12.14 6.89
N ALA A 71 17.22 11.00 6.71
CA ALA A 71 17.08 10.38 5.40
C ALA A 71 16.48 11.32 4.36
N GLY A 72 17.12 11.45 3.20
CA GLY A 72 16.60 12.16 2.03
C GLY A 72 15.68 11.30 1.17
N ILE A 73 15.96 10.00 1.11
CA ILE A 73 15.16 8.98 0.44
C ILE A 73 15.02 7.79 1.38
N ILE A 74 13.83 7.24 1.50
CA ILE A 74 13.55 6.06 2.33
C ILE A 74 13.08 4.94 1.42
N VAL A 75 13.74 3.79 1.48
CA VAL A 75 13.32 2.59 0.75
C VAL A 75 12.83 1.55 1.73
N ASN A 76 11.61 1.08 1.54
CA ASN A 76 11.07 -0.04 2.29
C ASN A 76 11.23 -1.35 1.54
N THR A 77 11.67 -2.39 2.23
CA THR A 77 11.76 -3.76 1.73
C THR A 77 11.38 -4.75 2.81
N ASP A 78 10.95 -5.94 2.41
CA ASP A 78 10.62 -7.02 3.36
C ASP A 78 11.85 -7.89 3.64
N ALA A 79 11.93 -8.45 4.85
CA ALA A 79 13.05 -9.27 5.30
C ALA A 79 12.98 -10.75 4.85
N ASP A 80 12.01 -11.12 4.02
CA ASP A 80 11.77 -12.50 3.57
C ASP A 80 12.53 -12.92 2.30
N ASN A 81 13.40 -12.04 1.82
CA ASN A 81 14.26 -12.23 0.65
C ASN A 81 13.52 -12.49 -0.67
N GLN A 82 12.27 -12.04 -0.80
CA GLN A 82 11.53 -12.14 -2.06
C GLN A 82 11.88 -11.04 -3.06
N TYR A 83 12.33 -9.86 -2.59
CA TYR A 83 12.78 -8.76 -3.43
C TYR A 83 14.28 -8.83 -3.69
N ASN A 84 14.69 -8.45 -4.90
CA ASN A 84 16.10 -8.32 -5.26
C ASN A 84 16.61 -6.95 -4.76
N GLN A 85 17.42 -6.95 -3.70
CA GLN A 85 17.92 -5.73 -3.08
C GLN A 85 18.79 -4.88 -4.02
N LYS A 86 19.41 -5.48 -5.03
CA LYS A 86 20.19 -4.76 -6.05
C LYS A 86 19.32 -3.82 -6.90
N GLU A 87 18.01 -4.04 -6.91
CA GLU A 87 17.06 -3.18 -7.63
C GLU A 87 16.61 -1.94 -6.84
N ILE A 88 17.13 -1.72 -5.62
CA ILE A 88 16.93 -0.47 -4.86
C ILE A 88 17.29 0.75 -5.71
N GLU A 89 18.34 0.64 -6.51
CA GLU A 89 18.75 1.70 -7.42
C GLU A 89 17.65 2.08 -8.41
N LYS A 90 16.94 1.11 -8.98
CA LYS A 90 15.80 1.38 -9.90
C LYS A 90 14.68 2.17 -9.23
N LEU A 91 14.49 1.99 -7.91
CA LEU A 91 13.46 2.72 -7.15
C LEU A 91 13.93 4.13 -6.80
N THR A 92 15.22 4.33 -6.56
CA THR A 92 15.74 5.61 -6.06
C THR A 92 16.07 6.60 -7.17
N ILE A 93 16.54 6.14 -8.33
CA ILE A 93 16.89 7.01 -9.47
C ILE A 93 15.77 7.98 -9.88
N PRO A 94 14.49 7.58 -10.03
CA PRO A 94 13.45 8.53 -10.42
C PRO A 94 13.21 9.62 -9.36
N ILE A 95 13.44 9.32 -8.07
CA ILE A 95 13.33 10.31 -7.00
C ILE A 95 14.52 11.28 -7.05
N ILE A 96 15.73 10.78 -7.19
CA ILE A 96 16.95 11.59 -7.33
C ILE A 96 16.83 12.56 -8.52
N GLN A 97 16.21 12.11 -9.61
CA GLN A 97 15.97 12.92 -10.80
C GLN A 97 14.77 13.88 -10.69
N GLY A 98 14.06 13.91 -9.55
CA GLY A 98 12.86 14.75 -9.36
C GLY A 98 11.65 14.34 -10.20
N LYS A 99 11.66 13.14 -10.79
CA LYS A 99 10.57 12.61 -11.63
C LYS A 99 9.41 12.03 -10.82
N ALA A 100 9.68 11.56 -9.61
CA ALA A 100 8.70 10.96 -8.71
C ALA A 100 8.98 11.31 -7.25
N ASP A 101 7.92 11.28 -6.44
CA ASP A 101 7.99 11.38 -4.97
C ASP A 101 7.88 9.99 -4.32
N ILE A 102 7.20 9.07 -5.00
CA ILE A 102 7.04 7.67 -4.60
C ILE A 102 7.33 6.79 -5.82
N VAL A 103 8.19 5.79 -5.66
CA VAL A 103 8.42 4.77 -6.68
C VAL A 103 8.06 3.41 -6.10
N SER A 104 7.13 2.71 -6.73
CA SER A 104 6.66 1.38 -6.33
C SER A 104 7.24 0.32 -7.27
N GLY A 105 7.83 -0.72 -6.70
CA GLY A 105 8.26 -1.88 -7.46
C GLY A 105 7.04 -2.70 -7.92
N ASN A 106 6.85 -2.84 -9.22
CA ASN A 106 5.80 -3.64 -9.82
C ASN A 106 6.31 -5.08 -10.01
N ARG A 107 5.74 -6.02 -9.27
CA ARG A 107 6.07 -7.45 -9.32
C ARG A 107 5.55 -8.15 -10.56
N GLN A 108 4.85 -7.45 -11.45
CA GLN A 108 4.25 -8.03 -12.64
C GLN A 108 3.36 -9.25 -12.32
N VAL A 109 2.50 -9.11 -11.31
CA VAL A 109 1.71 -10.20 -10.69
C VAL A 109 0.97 -11.08 -11.71
N LYS A 110 0.56 -10.51 -12.86
CA LYS A 110 -0.13 -11.24 -13.92
C LYS A 110 0.74 -12.34 -14.56
N THR A 111 2.04 -12.14 -14.62
CA THR A 111 3.00 -13.07 -15.26
C THR A 111 3.68 -14.02 -14.28
N LEU A 112 3.54 -13.81 -12.96
CA LEU A 112 4.15 -14.67 -11.95
C LEU A 112 3.55 -16.08 -11.96
N GLU A 113 4.35 -17.09 -12.31
CA GLU A 113 3.92 -18.49 -12.33
C GLU A 113 3.83 -19.10 -10.94
N HIS A 114 4.70 -18.69 -10.02
CA HIS A 114 4.80 -19.24 -8.67
C HIS A 114 3.77 -18.68 -7.67
N MET A 115 2.93 -17.72 -8.07
CA MET A 115 1.89 -17.16 -7.21
C MET A 115 0.59 -17.95 -7.34
N ALA A 116 0.04 -18.42 -6.21
CA ALA A 116 -1.24 -19.12 -6.19
C ALA A 116 -2.36 -18.28 -6.83
N PHE A 117 -3.22 -18.92 -7.62
CA PHE A 117 -4.30 -18.29 -8.39
C PHE A 117 -5.17 -17.35 -7.53
N SER A 118 -5.61 -17.79 -6.34
CA SER A 118 -6.41 -16.99 -5.42
C SER A 118 -5.71 -15.71 -4.96
N LYS A 119 -4.40 -15.78 -4.68
CA LYS A 119 -3.58 -14.60 -4.31
C LYS A 119 -3.40 -13.65 -5.50
N LYS A 120 -3.21 -14.19 -6.69
CA LYS A 120 -3.07 -13.42 -7.94
C LYS A 120 -4.34 -12.63 -8.24
N TYR A 121 -5.50 -13.29 -8.23
CA TYR A 121 -6.79 -12.63 -8.47
C TYR A 121 -7.15 -11.64 -7.37
N GLY A 122 -6.91 -11.98 -6.10
CA GLY A 122 -7.09 -11.07 -4.97
C GLY A 122 -6.26 -9.79 -5.10
N ASN A 123 -5.00 -9.92 -5.55
CA ASN A 123 -4.12 -8.78 -5.82
C ASN A 123 -4.65 -7.90 -6.97
N ILE A 124 -5.03 -8.51 -8.10
CA ILE A 124 -5.55 -7.79 -9.27
C ILE A 124 -6.84 -7.03 -8.90
N LEU A 125 -7.76 -7.68 -8.18
CA LEU A 125 -9.00 -7.05 -7.74
C LEU A 125 -8.72 -5.92 -6.75
N GLY A 126 -7.89 -6.16 -5.73
CA GLY A 126 -7.46 -5.15 -4.76
C GLY A 126 -6.81 -3.95 -5.43
N THR A 127 -5.94 -4.18 -6.41
CA THR A 127 -5.30 -3.12 -7.20
C THR A 127 -6.34 -2.28 -7.96
N LYS A 128 -7.35 -2.89 -8.58
CA LYS A 128 -8.44 -2.14 -9.26
C LYS A 128 -9.21 -1.24 -8.29
N VAL A 129 -9.51 -1.72 -7.09
CA VAL A 129 -10.20 -0.92 -6.07
C VAL A 129 -9.32 0.24 -5.60
N VAL A 130 -8.02 0.02 -5.42
CA VAL A 130 -7.06 1.10 -5.10
C VAL A 130 -6.97 2.12 -6.24
N GLN A 131 -6.95 1.70 -7.51
CA GLN A 131 -6.98 2.60 -8.67
C GLN A 131 -8.18 3.54 -8.64
N ILE A 132 -9.38 3.04 -8.28
CA ILE A 132 -10.59 3.86 -8.15
C ILE A 132 -10.40 4.92 -7.04
N GLY A 133 -9.91 4.52 -5.87
CA GLY A 133 -9.66 5.44 -4.75
C GLY A 133 -8.54 6.44 -5.04
N ALA A 134 -7.46 6.00 -5.65
CA ALA A 134 -6.31 6.81 -6.03
C ALA A 134 -6.58 7.68 -7.27
N GLY A 135 -7.42 7.22 -8.21
CA GLY A 135 -7.78 7.94 -9.43
C GLY A 135 -6.64 8.06 -10.45
N TYR A 136 -5.66 7.17 -10.39
CA TYR A 136 -4.60 7.00 -11.39
C TYR A 136 -4.27 5.52 -11.57
N LYS A 137 -3.62 5.20 -12.68
CA LYS A 137 -3.29 3.80 -13.03
C LYS A 137 -2.17 3.28 -12.13
N ILE A 138 -2.39 2.12 -11.53
CA ILE A 138 -1.45 1.35 -10.72
C ILE A 138 -1.56 -0.11 -11.17
N GLU A 139 -0.46 -0.82 -11.32
CA GLU A 139 -0.48 -2.23 -11.73
C GLU A 139 -0.29 -3.19 -10.55
N ASP A 140 0.44 -2.75 -9.50
CA ASP A 140 0.67 -3.53 -8.29
C ASP A 140 0.55 -2.67 -7.01
N ALA A 141 -0.67 -2.51 -6.52
CA ALA A 141 -0.94 -1.69 -5.33
C ALA A 141 -0.47 -2.32 -4.01
N SER A 142 -0.18 -3.63 -3.98
CA SER A 142 0.17 -4.33 -2.73
C SER A 142 1.67 -4.61 -2.58
N SER A 143 2.51 -4.18 -3.52
CA SER A 143 3.96 -4.28 -3.39
C SER A 143 4.45 -3.46 -2.18
N GLY A 144 5.28 -4.08 -1.33
CA GLY A 144 5.95 -3.43 -0.20
C GLY A 144 7.28 -2.79 -0.58
N PHE A 145 7.87 -3.16 -1.71
CA PHE A 145 9.16 -2.65 -2.17
C PHE A 145 8.98 -1.27 -2.83
N ARG A 146 9.21 -0.22 -2.05
CA ARG A 146 8.94 1.17 -2.45
C ARG A 146 9.99 2.13 -1.95
N ALA A 147 10.26 3.15 -2.76
CA ALA A 147 11.05 4.31 -2.37
C ALA A 147 10.15 5.53 -2.17
N TYR A 148 10.50 6.36 -1.21
CA TYR A 148 9.79 7.59 -0.85
C TYR A 148 10.80 8.73 -0.77
N SER A 149 10.50 9.87 -1.39
CA SER A 149 11.24 11.11 -1.14
C SER A 149 11.02 11.58 0.30
N ARG A 150 11.92 12.41 0.83
CA ARG A 150 11.72 13.04 2.15
C ARG A 150 10.40 13.79 2.22
N GLU A 151 10.02 14.48 1.16
CA GLU A 151 8.75 15.20 1.07
C GLU A 151 7.55 14.25 1.16
N ALA A 152 7.59 13.14 0.42
CA ALA A 152 6.55 12.13 0.49
C ALA A 152 6.45 11.53 1.91
N ALA A 153 7.59 11.19 2.52
CA ALA A 153 7.65 10.62 3.86
C ALA A 153 7.05 11.57 4.92
N LEU A 154 7.32 12.88 4.82
CA LEU A 154 6.75 13.89 5.72
C LEU A 154 5.24 14.10 5.54
N LYS A 155 4.74 13.93 4.31
CA LYS A 155 3.32 14.13 4.00
C LYS A 155 2.45 12.90 4.28
N LEU A 156 3.02 11.69 4.21
CA LEU A 156 2.27 10.45 4.40
C LEU A 156 2.12 10.13 5.88
N PHE A 157 0.93 9.66 6.25
CA PHE A 157 0.65 9.20 7.60
C PHE A 157 -0.29 7.99 7.55
N VAL A 158 0.18 6.84 8.03
CA VAL A 158 -0.59 5.59 8.01
C VAL A 158 -1.43 5.47 9.28
N ILE A 159 -2.74 5.40 9.10
CA ILE A 159 -3.73 5.25 10.18
C ILE A 159 -4.25 3.81 10.24
N SER A 160 -4.12 3.07 9.14
CA SER A 160 -4.58 1.69 9.05
C SER A 160 -3.81 0.78 10.00
N GLY A 161 -4.51 -0.10 10.72
CA GLY A 161 -3.88 -1.15 11.51
C GLY A 161 -3.47 -2.39 10.71
N HIS A 162 -3.74 -2.44 9.39
CA HIS A 162 -3.54 -3.66 8.60
C HIS A 162 -2.44 -3.54 7.54
N THR A 163 -2.52 -2.54 6.66
CA THR A 163 -1.56 -2.37 5.57
C THR A 163 -1.37 -0.89 5.24
N TYR A 164 -0.13 -0.50 5.00
CA TYR A 164 0.25 0.84 4.57
C TYR A 164 0.21 0.99 3.04
N THR A 165 0.31 -0.13 2.30
CA THR A 165 0.56 -0.11 0.85
C THR A 165 -0.56 0.54 0.05
N HIS A 166 -1.81 0.24 0.37
CA HIS A 166 -2.97 0.82 -0.29
C HIS A 166 -3.23 2.26 0.14
N GLU A 167 -3.09 2.50 1.45
CA GLU A 167 -3.33 3.80 2.06
C GLU A 167 -2.39 4.87 1.53
N THR A 168 -1.09 4.57 1.46
CA THR A 168 -0.07 5.51 0.96
C THR A 168 -0.30 5.89 -0.51
N LEU A 169 -0.77 4.96 -1.36
CA LEU A 169 -1.09 5.25 -2.76
C LEU A 169 -2.33 6.13 -2.91
N ILE A 170 -3.36 5.91 -2.09
CA ILE A 170 -4.55 6.77 -2.10
C ILE A 170 -4.19 8.17 -1.59
N GLN A 171 -3.44 8.26 -0.48
CA GLN A 171 -2.98 9.54 0.07
C GLN A 171 -2.12 10.32 -0.92
N ALA A 172 -1.28 9.65 -1.71
CA ALA A 172 -0.38 10.28 -2.67
C ALA A 172 -1.12 11.23 -3.61
N LYS A 173 -2.30 10.83 -4.13
CA LYS A 173 -3.14 11.69 -4.97
C LYS A 173 -3.55 12.98 -4.28
N TYR A 174 -4.10 12.86 -3.07
CA TYR A 174 -4.65 14.02 -2.34
C TYR A 174 -3.57 14.95 -1.78
N LYS A 175 -2.35 14.44 -1.70
CA LYS A 175 -1.17 15.20 -1.26
C LYS A 175 -0.31 15.67 -2.43
N ASN A 176 -0.81 15.52 -3.67
CA ASN A 176 -0.14 15.92 -4.92
C ASN A 176 1.27 15.32 -5.05
N LEU A 177 1.43 14.05 -4.67
CA LEU A 177 2.68 13.32 -4.81
C LEU A 177 2.70 12.55 -6.13
N LYS A 178 3.80 12.63 -6.85
CA LYS A 178 4.03 11.91 -8.11
C LYS A 178 4.40 10.47 -7.82
N VAL A 179 3.60 9.51 -8.31
CA VAL A 179 3.84 8.08 -8.15
C VAL A 179 4.26 7.48 -9.47
N LEU A 180 5.36 6.71 -9.45
CA LEU A 180 5.82 5.88 -10.58
C LEU A 180 5.87 4.41 -10.17
N GLU A 181 5.70 3.52 -11.13
CA GLU A 181 5.98 2.10 -10.97
C GLU A 181 7.16 1.69 -11.86
N VAL A 182 8.02 0.85 -11.32
CA VAL A 182 9.13 0.24 -12.06
C VAL A 182 9.04 -1.28 -11.96
N PRO A 183 9.25 -2.03 -13.05
CA PRO A 183 9.24 -3.49 -13.00
C PRO A 183 10.41 -3.99 -12.16
N ILE A 184 10.13 -4.95 -11.28
CA ILE A 184 11.10 -5.57 -10.40
C ILE A 184 11.02 -7.10 -10.46
N GLU A 185 12.14 -7.74 -10.14
CA GLU A 185 12.20 -9.18 -9.92
C GLU A 185 11.54 -9.52 -8.57
N PHE A 186 10.67 -10.54 -8.58
CA PHE A 186 10.04 -11.05 -7.38
C PHE A 186 10.22 -12.57 -7.29
N LYS A 187 10.99 -12.99 -6.30
CA LYS A 187 11.39 -14.38 -6.10
C LYS A 187 10.33 -15.17 -5.33
N LYS A 188 10.32 -16.48 -5.54
CA LYS A 188 9.54 -17.39 -4.69
C LYS A 188 10.13 -17.37 -3.28
N ARG A 189 9.26 -17.33 -2.27
CA ARG A 189 9.68 -17.45 -0.88
C ARG A 189 10.38 -18.80 -0.66
N LEU A 190 11.53 -18.78 -0.02
CA LEU A 190 12.33 -19.99 0.22
C LEU A 190 11.73 -20.85 1.33
N ASN A 191 11.22 -20.23 2.40
CA ASN A 191 10.72 -20.92 3.58
C ASN A 191 9.44 -20.29 4.13
N GLY A 192 8.50 -21.13 4.58
CA GLY A 192 7.32 -20.75 5.36
C GLY A 192 6.16 -20.12 4.56
N ASP A 193 5.00 -20.09 5.20
CA ASP A 193 3.81 -19.41 4.70
C ASP A 193 3.79 -17.93 5.10
N SER A 194 3.06 -17.13 4.32
CA SER A 194 2.89 -15.70 4.63
C SER A 194 2.18 -15.52 5.97
N LYS A 195 2.86 -14.95 6.96
CA LYS A 195 2.28 -14.63 8.27
C LYS A 195 1.17 -13.58 8.19
N LEU A 196 1.18 -12.73 7.16
CA LEU A 196 0.21 -11.66 6.96
C LEU A 196 -1.16 -12.15 6.45
N ILE A 197 -1.21 -13.23 5.68
CA ILE A 197 -2.43 -13.72 5.04
C ILE A 197 -2.78 -15.10 5.61
N LYS A 198 -3.37 -15.11 6.81
CA LYS A 198 -3.95 -16.33 7.40
C LYS A 198 -5.27 -16.74 6.71
N SER A 199 -6.01 -15.79 6.15
CA SER A 199 -7.25 -16.00 5.41
C SER A 199 -7.40 -14.93 4.34
N VAL A 200 -7.59 -15.35 3.09
CA VAL A 200 -7.81 -14.44 1.94
C VAL A 200 -9.04 -13.57 2.18
N TYR A 201 -10.11 -14.12 2.72
CA TYR A 201 -11.33 -13.39 3.04
C TYR A 201 -11.08 -12.27 4.08
N SER A 202 -10.37 -12.60 5.18
CA SER A 202 -10.03 -11.62 6.21
C SER A 202 -9.15 -10.49 5.65
N HIS A 203 -8.20 -10.84 4.79
CA HIS A 203 -7.32 -9.86 4.13
C HIS A 203 -8.11 -8.93 3.20
N ILE A 204 -9.01 -9.46 2.37
CA ILE A 204 -9.88 -8.67 1.48
C ILE A 204 -10.76 -7.73 2.31
N LYS A 205 -11.42 -8.23 3.35
CA LYS A 205 -12.28 -7.43 4.24
C LYS A 205 -11.53 -6.27 4.88
N LYS A 206 -10.36 -6.53 5.45
CA LYS A 206 -9.52 -5.49 6.10
C LYS A 206 -8.98 -4.48 5.09
N SER A 207 -8.51 -4.93 3.93
CA SER A 207 -8.01 -4.05 2.87
C SER A 207 -9.13 -3.17 2.31
N SER A 208 -10.32 -3.74 2.05
CA SER A 208 -11.48 -2.97 1.60
C SER A 208 -11.90 -1.91 2.62
N SER A 209 -11.93 -2.26 3.91
CA SER A 209 -12.21 -1.30 4.99
C SER A 209 -11.19 -0.15 4.99
N THR A 210 -9.90 -0.45 4.84
CA THR A 210 -8.85 0.57 4.75
C THR A 210 -9.06 1.49 3.55
N ILE A 211 -9.33 0.93 2.37
CA ILE A 211 -9.55 1.71 1.14
C ILE A 211 -10.77 2.62 1.27
N VAL A 212 -11.92 2.09 1.74
CA VAL A 212 -13.14 2.87 1.95
C VAL A 212 -12.88 3.98 2.96
N ARG A 213 -12.29 3.67 4.11
CA ARG A 213 -11.98 4.65 5.15
C ARG A 213 -11.08 5.77 4.61
N THR A 214 -9.97 5.42 3.94
CA THR A 214 -9.03 6.40 3.39
C THR A 214 -9.71 7.25 2.31
N THR A 215 -10.52 6.65 1.43
CA THR A 215 -11.27 7.39 0.41
C THR A 215 -12.28 8.35 1.04
N LEU A 216 -13.00 7.92 2.09
CA LEU A 216 -13.95 8.79 2.82
C LEU A 216 -13.24 9.95 3.51
N MET A 217 -12.06 9.75 4.09
CA MET A 217 -11.30 10.83 4.73
C MET A 217 -10.95 11.97 3.76
N TYR A 218 -10.67 11.65 2.50
CA TYR A 218 -10.23 12.62 1.51
C TYR A 218 -11.31 13.05 0.51
N ASN A 219 -12.40 12.28 0.37
CA ASN A 219 -13.44 12.49 -0.65
C ASN A 219 -14.86 12.24 -0.13
N SER A 220 -15.11 12.56 1.14
CA SER A 220 -16.42 12.34 1.78
C SER A 220 -17.57 12.96 1.00
N LEU A 221 -17.42 14.22 0.58
CA LEU A 221 -18.46 14.94 -0.14
C LEU A 221 -18.87 14.22 -1.43
N LYS A 222 -17.90 13.86 -2.29
CA LYS A 222 -18.20 13.14 -3.54
C LYS A 222 -18.86 11.79 -3.27
N PHE A 223 -18.34 11.04 -2.32
CA PHE A 223 -18.86 9.72 -1.97
C PHE A 223 -20.33 9.79 -1.52
N PHE A 224 -20.63 10.68 -0.58
CA PHE A 224 -22.00 10.84 -0.10
C PHE A 224 -22.92 11.50 -1.11
N SER A 225 -22.41 12.40 -1.97
CA SER A 225 -23.19 12.97 -3.07
C SER A 225 -23.64 11.91 -4.07
N TYR A 226 -22.78 10.97 -4.47
CA TYR A 226 -23.19 9.88 -5.36
C TYR A 226 -24.29 9.00 -4.72
N ILE A 227 -24.14 8.66 -3.44
CA ILE A 227 -25.17 7.90 -2.71
C ILE A 227 -26.46 8.72 -2.62
N GLY A 228 -26.38 10.01 -2.27
CA GLY A 228 -27.52 10.89 -2.18
C GLY A 228 -28.27 11.03 -3.51
N ILE A 229 -27.56 11.27 -4.62
CA ILE A 229 -28.14 11.34 -5.96
C ILE A 229 -28.81 10.01 -6.33
N PHE A 230 -28.16 8.89 -6.06
CA PHE A 230 -28.76 7.57 -6.31
C PHE A 230 -30.09 7.37 -5.55
N LEU A 231 -30.12 7.73 -4.26
CA LEU A 231 -31.34 7.63 -3.43
C LEU A 231 -32.43 8.59 -3.91
N ILE A 232 -32.04 9.82 -4.33
CA ILE A 232 -32.98 10.78 -4.90
C ILE A 232 -33.61 10.22 -6.18
N ILE A 233 -32.83 9.66 -7.10
CA ILE A 233 -33.35 9.04 -8.32
C ILE A 233 -34.30 7.88 -7.97
N LEU A 234 -33.90 7.03 -7.03
CA LEU A 234 -34.70 5.89 -6.59
C LEU A 234 -36.02 6.30 -5.97
N GLY A 235 -36.06 7.41 -5.24
CA GLY A 235 -37.28 8.00 -4.68
C GLY A 235 -38.12 8.80 -5.70
N ALA A 236 -37.48 9.46 -6.64
CA ALA A 236 -38.15 10.24 -7.67
C ALA A 236 -38.97 9.37 -8.64
N VAL A 237 -38.48 8.19 -9.01
CA VAL A 237 -39.20 7.28 -9.93
C VAL A 237 -40.61 6.93 -9.43
N PRO A 238 -40.82 6.40 -8.22
CA PRO A 238 -42.17 6.11 -7.72
C PRO A 238 -43.00 7.37 -7.51
N MET A 239 -42.39 8.49 -7.12
CA MET A 239 -43.07 9.78 -6.96
C MET A 239 -43.61 10.29 -8.29
N PHE A 240 -42.82 10.31 -9.36
CA PHE A 240 -43.29 10.70 -10.68
C PHE A 240 -44.34 9.75 -11.24
N ARG A 241 -44.18 8.43 -11.00
CA ARG A 241 -45.21 7.45 -11.34
C ARG A 241 -46.53 7.74 -10.63
N TRP A 242 -46.51 8.05 -9.32
CA TRP A 242 -47.71 8.37 -8.55
C TRP A 242 -48.37 9.65 -9.06
N ILE A 243 -47.61 10.72 -9.34
CA ILE A 243 -48.12 11.97 -9.89
C ILE A 243 -48.78 11.71 -11.26
N TRP A 244 -48.11 10.95 -12.14
CA TRP A 244 -48.65 10.60 -13.44
C TRP A 244 -49.97 9.83 -13.35
N LEU A 245 -50.02 8.80 -12.53
CA LEU A 245 -51.25 8.01 -12.33
C LEU A 245 -52.38 8.85 -11.70
N SER A 246 -52.07 9.72 -10.76
CA SER A 246 -53.05 10.61 -10.12
C SER A 246 -53.65 11.60 -11.15
N TYR A 247 -52.82 12.09 -12.09
CA TYR A 247 -53.28 12.96 -13.17
C TYR A 247 -54.23 12.23 -14.12
N ILE A 248 -53.85 11.02 -14.59
CA ILE A 248 -54.68 10.22 -15.50
C ILE A 248 -56.02 9.81 -14.83
N ILE A 249 -56.01 9.37 -13.58
CA ILE A 249 -57.21 8.96 -12.86
C ILE A 249 -58.15 10.16 -12.67
N ARG A 250 -57.61 11.34 -12.40
CA ARG A 250 -58.43 12.56 -12.25
C ARG A 250 -59.09 12.99 -13.57
N ASP A 251 -58.39 12.83 -14.69
CA ASP A 251 -58.86 13.19 -16.02
C ASP A 251 -59.95 12.20 -16.52
N SER A 252 -59.82 10.90 -16.14
CA SER A 252 -60.83 9.88 -16.49
C SER A 252 -62.10 9.89 -15.62
N GLY A 253 -62.14 10.66 -14.55
CA GLY A 253 -63.29 10.79 -13.65
C GLY A 253 -64.25 11.97 -13.93
N GLN A 254 -64.01 12.73 -15.02
CA GLN A 254 -64.84 13.88 -15.44
C GLN A 254 -65.70 13.63 -16.68
N HIS A 255 -66.01 12.35 -17.01
CA HIS A 255 -66.97 12.01 -18.07
C HIS A 255 -68.12 11.18 -17.52
#